data_585141d7272e1350a34b9a2ff0703649
#
_entry.id   585141d7272e1350a34b9a2ff0703649
#
_cell.length_a   1.000
_cell.length_b   1.000
_cell.length_c   1.000
_cell.angle_alpha   90.00
_cell.angle_beta   90.00
_cell.angle_gamma   90.00
#
_symmetry.space_group_name_H-M   'P 1'
#
loop_
_entity.id
_entity.type
_entity.pdbx_description
1 polymer ?
#
loop_
_entity_poly.entity_id
_entity_poly.type
_entity_poly.pdbx_seq_one_letter_code
_entity_poly.pdbx_strand_id
1 'polypeptide(L)'
;RAIEEKQTLLKNVEQVGTLRMTTLPHPKDVLISVENGAVRYGNRTVCENVRFTLRQGERLALIGANGCGKSSILKGILGESDALTGNIRIASGVTFSSVRQRVDDLRGSLRDFIRDAQVDETLFKAILRNMDCPRELFDHDLQEMSQGQRKKILLARSLCEPAHVFVWDEPLNYIDVFSRVQLETLIQQYQPTMLLVEHDKVF
;
A
#
# COMPACT_ATOMS: atom_id res chain seq x y z
N ARG A 1 21.96 -11.52 17.80
CA ARG A 1 22.28 -10.40 16.88
C ARG A 1 21.00 -9.87 16.22
N ALA A 2 20.28 -10.63 15.38
CA ALA A 2 19.06 -10.16 14.70
C ALA A 2 17.92 -9.71 15.67
N ILE A 3 17.78 -10.36 16.84
CA ILE A 3 16.80 -10.01 17.87
C ILE A 3 17.20 -8.71 18.59
N GLU A 4 18.49 -8.52 18.85
CA GLU A 4 19.02 -7.31 19.49
C GLU A 4 18.94 -6.09 18.53
N GLU A 5 19.22 -6.29 17.25
CA GLU A 5 19.05 -5.26 16.22
C GLU A 5 17.58 -4.85 16.11
N LYS A 6 16.64 -5.81 16.12
CA LYS A 6 15.20 -5.53 16.09
C LYS A 6 14.73 -4.81 17.36
N GLN A 7 15.26 -5.14 18.53
CA GLN A 7 14.93 -4.45 19.79
C GLN A 7 15.51 -3.03 19.84
N THR A 8 16.69 -2.81 19.31
CA THR A 8 17.30 -1.46 19.22
C THR A 8 16.53 -0.58 18.23
N LEU A 9 16.10 -1.16 17.10
CA LEU A 9 15.24 -0.48 16.12
C LEU A 9 13.87 -0.13 16.69
N LEU A 10 13.25 -1.03 17.47
CA LEU A 10 11.98 -0.74 18.14
C LEU A 10 12.09 0.42 19.15
N LYS A 11 13.18 0.50 19.93
CA LYS A 11 13.43 1.65 20.81
C LYS A 11 13.61 2.96 20.06
N ASN A 12 14.24 2.93 18.88
CA ASN A 12 14.39 4.10 18.04
C ASN A 12 13.05 4.52 17.42
N VAL A 13 12.16 3.60 17.08
CA VAL A 13 10.79 3.87 16.60
C VAL A 13 9.95 4.58 17.68
N GLU A 14 10.12 4.22 18.95
CA GLU A 14 9.42 4.90 20.06
C GLU A 14 9.88 6.36 20.26
N GLN A 15 11.11 6.70 19.85
CA GLN A 15 11.66 8.07 19.96
C GLN A 15 11.35 8.97 18.75
N VAL A 16 11.10 8.36 17.57
CA VAL A 16 10.66 9.07 16.36
C VAL A 16 9.14 8.96 16.30
N GLY A 17 8.43 10.06 16.16
CA GLY A 17 6.96 10.10 16.19
C GLY A 17 6.31 8.94 15.43
N THR A 18 5.30 8.32 16.02
CA THR A 18 4.61 7.15 15.45
C THR A 18 3.88 7.51 14.15
N LEU A 19 3.99 6.65 13.16
CA LEU A 19 3.16 6.73 11.95
C LEU A 19 1.68 6.59 12.33
N ARG A 20 0.81 7.24 11.56
CA ARG A 20 -0.64 7.16 11.74
C ARG A 20 -1.32 6.86 10.42
N MET A 21 -2.48 6.24 10.49
CA MET A 21 -3.37 6.03 9.36
C MET A 21 -4.83 6.19 9.81
N THR A 22 -5.72 6.53 8.90
CA THR A 22 -7.13 6.67 9.18
C THR A 22 -7.92 5.58 8.48
N THR A 23 -8.44 4.64 9.27
CA THR A 23 -9.34 3.59 8.80
C THR A 23 -10.78 4.06 8.93
N LEU A 24 -11.57 3.96 7.86
CA LEU A 24 -12.97 4.29 7.87
C LEU A 24 -13.81 3.04 8.18
N PRO A 25 -14.77 3.13 9.12
CA PRO A 25 -15.73 2.05 9.35
C PRO A 25 -16.76 1.98 8.22
N HIS A 26 -17.19 0.76 7.87
CA HIS A 26 -18.23 0.55 6.86
C HIS A 26 -19.42 -0.22 7.48
N PRO A 27 -20.68 0.06 7.09
CA PRO A 27 -21.85 -0.63 7.66
C PRO A 27 -21.93 -2.12 7.26
N LYS A 28 -21.29 -2.53 6.14
CA LYS A 28 -21.21 -3.93 5.71
C LYS A 28 -19.92 -4.57 6.20
N ASP A 29 -20.00 -5.82 6.65
CA ASP A 29 -18.86 -6.62 7.06
C ASP A 29 -18.00 -7.06 5.84
N VAL A 30 -18.64 -7.58 4.79
CA VAL A 30 -17.95 -7.97 3.55
C VAL A 30 -17.78 -6.75 2.66
N LEU A 31 -16.51 -6.35 2.42
CA LEU A 31 -16.18 -5.19 1.60
C LEU A 31 -15.88 -5.57 0.15
N ILE A 32 -15.21 -6.70 -0.07
CA ILE A 32 -14.88 -7.21 -1.40
C ILE A 32 -15.16 -8.71 -1.45
N SER A 33 -15.76 -9.17 -2.54
CA SER A 33 -15.93 -10.59 -2.84
C SER A 33 -15.62 -10.84 -4.31
N VAL A 34 -14.78 -11.83 -4.58
CA VAL A 34 -14.45 -12.30 -5.93
C VAL A 34 -14.78 -13.78 -6.03
N GLU A 35 -15.60 -14.15 -6.99
CA GLU A 35 -15.96 -15.52 -7.29
C GLU A 35 -15.76 -15.80 -8.80
N ASN A 36 -15.16 -16.95 -9.10
CA ASN A 36 -14.85 -17.38 -10.47
C ASN A 36 -14.06 -16.30 -11.24
N GLY A 37 -13.17 -15.59 -10.51
CA GLY A 37 -12.35 -14.55 -11.10
C GLY A 37 -11.30 -15.12 -12.05
N ALA A 38 -11.01 -14.39 -13.13
CA ALA A 38 -9.92 -14.70 -14.04
C ALA A 38 -9.22 -13.43 -14.50
N VAL A 39 -7.92 -13.49 -14.66
CA VAL A 39 -7.12 -12.40 -15.25
C VAL A 39 -6.77 -12.76 -16.67
N ARG A 40 -7.18 -11.91 -17.62
CA ARG A 40 -6.99 -12.11 -19.05
C ARG A 40 -6.47 -10.85 -19.75
N TYR A 41 -5.57 -11.05 -20.69
CA TYR A 41 -5.08 -10.03 -21.61
C TYR A 41 -5.26 -10.51 -23.06
N GLY A 42 -6.28 -10.01 -23.74
CA GLY A 42 -6.69 -10.54 -25.02
C GLY A 42 -7.01 -12.03 -24.95
N ASN A 43 -6.33 -12.84 -25.76
CA ASN A 43 -6.51 -14.30 -25.76
C ASN A 43 -5.66 -15.05 -24.72
N ARG A 44 -4.84 -14.33 -23.92
CA ARG A 44 -3.98 -14.93 -22.91
C ARG A 44 -4.65 -14.89 -21.54
N THR A 45 -4.91 -16.05 -20.98
CA THR A 45 -5.30 -16.21 -19.57
C THR A 45 -4.04 -16.30 -18.71
N VAL A 46 -3.96 -15.44 -17.71
CA VAL A 46 -2.85 -15.37 -16.75
C VAL A 46 -3.15 -16.21 -15.52
N CYS A 47 -4.36 -16.10 -14.96
CA CYS A 47 -4.84 -16.97 -13.89
C CYS A 47 -6.36 -17.12 -13.97
N GLU A 48 -6.86 -18.22 -13.38
CA GLU A 48 -8.27 -18.55 -13.32
C GLU A 48 -8.67 -19.02 -11.92
N ASN A 49 -9.97 -19.15 -11.70
CA ASN A 49 -10.55 -19.64 -10.44
C ASN A 49 -10.14 -18.80 -9.22
N VAL A 50 -9.93 -17.50 -9.42
CA VAL A 50 -9.66 -16.57 -8.32
C VAL A 50 -10.91 -16.47 -7.45
N ARG A 51 -10.76 -16.81 -6.17
CA ARG A 51 -11.84 -16.71 -5.19
C ARG A 51 -11.31 -16.21 -3.86
N PHE A 52 -11.88 -15.12 -3.38
CA PHE A 52 -11.62 -14.64 -2.03
C PHE A 52 -12.75 -13.70 -1.55
N THR A 53 -12.80 -13.50 -0.25
CA THR A 53 -13.65 -12.52 0.42
C THR A 53 -12.79 -11.73 1.37
N LEU A 54 -12.92 -10.41 1.36
CA LEU A 54 -12.26 -9.50 2.30
C LEU A 54 -13.32 -8.84 3.18
N ARG A 55 -13.20 -9.09 4.47
CA ARG A 55 -14.08 -8.50 5.51
C ARG A 55 -13.41 -7.32 6.17
N GLN A 56 -14.23 -6.48 6.78
CA GLN A 56 -13.74 -5.34 7.55
C GLN A 56 -12.78 -5.81 8.66
N GLY A 57 -11.61 -5.14 8.76
CA GLY A 57 -10.56 -5.50 9.71
C GLY A 57 -9.66 -6.67 9.30
N GLU A 58 -9.94 -7.35 8.17
CA GLU A 58 -9.08 -8.41 7.66
C GLU A 58 -7.93 -7.89 6.81
N ARG A 59 -6.83 -8.61 6.82
CA ARG A 59 -5.67 -8.40 5.97
C ARG A 59 -5.44 -9.63 5.11
N LEU A 60 -5.69 -9.49 3.82
CA LEU A 60 -5.57 -10.56 2.84
C LEU A 60 -4.34 -10.34 1.97
N ALA A 61 -3.41 -11.29 1.97
CA ALA A 61 -2.23 -11.27 1.11
C ALA A 61 -2.41 -12.18 -0.11
N LEU A 62 -2.18 -11.64 -1.30
CA LEU A 62 -2.08 -12.41 -2.53
C LEU A 62 -0.64 -12.88 -2.70
N ILE A 63 -0.44 -14.19 -2.63
CA ILE A 63 0.88 -14.83 -2.73
C ILE A 63 0.94 -15.64 -4.02
N GLY A 64 2.11 -15.69 -4.65
CA GLY A 64 2.34 -16.47 -5.86
C GLY A 64 3.57 -16.02 -6.65
N ALA A 65 3.91 -16.76 -7.68
CA ALA A 65 5.05 -16.48 -8.55
C ALA A 65 4.92 -15.10 -9.25
N ASN A 66 6.05 -14.54 -9.69
CA ASN A 66 6.04 -13.33 -10.49
C ASN A 66 5.28 -13.55 -11.80
N GLY A 67 4.49 -12.58 -12.20
CA GLY A 67 3.70 -12.64 -13.43
C GLY A 67 2.43 -13.52 -13.35
N CYS A 68 2.06 -14.07 -12.17
CA CYS A 68 0.84 -14.88 -12.03
C CYS A 68 -0.46 -14.05 -11.90
N GLY A 69 -0.40 -12.72 -12.04
CA GLY A 69 -1.59 -11.87 -12.10
C GLY A 69 -1.97 -11.13 -10.81
N LYS A 70 -1.16 -11.18 -9.75
CA LYS A 70 -1.46 -10.52 -8.47
C LYS A 70 -1.75 -9.02 -8.61
N SER A 71 -0.84 -8.26 -9.21
CA SER A 71 -1.03 -6.83 -9.47
C SER A 71 -2.22 -6.55 -10.40
N SER A 72 -2.53 -7.46 -11.32
CA SER A 72 -3.69 -7.34 -12.20
C SER A 72 -5.00 -7.50 -11.43
N ILE A 73 -5.03 -8.40 -10.43
CA ILE A 73 -6.17 -8.54 -9.53
C ILE A 73 -6.37 -7.23 -8.74
N LEU A 74 -5.30 -6.67 -8.15
CA LEU A 74 -5.40 -5.39 -7.42
C LEU A 74 -5.94 -4.28 -8.31
N LYS A 75 -5.40 -4.13 -9.54
CA LYS A 75 -5.86 -3.12 -10.50
C LYS A 75 -7.31 -3.31 -10.91
N GLY A 76 -7.75 -4.56 -11.07
CA GLY A 76 -9.16 -4.87 -11.36
C GLY A 76 -10.09 -4.48 -10.21
N ILE A 77 -9.69 -4.72 -8.96
CA ILE A 77 -10.45 -4.29 -7.76
C ILE A 77 -10.51 -2.77 -7.66
N LEU A 78 -9.43 -2.07 -8.00
CA LEU A 78 -9.38 -0.61 -8.00
C LEU A 78 -10.12 0.03 -9.20
N GLY A 79 -10.60 -0.77 -10.18
CA GLY A 79 -11.22 -0.26 -11.41
C GLY A 79 -10.22 0.37 -12.39
N GLU A 80 -8.93 0.09 -12.22
CA GLU A 80 -7.85 0.60 -13.09
C GLU A 80 -7.59 -0.28 -14.31
N SER A 81 -8.21 -1.46 -14.39
CA SER A 81 -8.01 -2.44 -15.46
C SER A 81 -9.20 -3.37 -15.60
N ASP A 82 -9.59 -3.65 -16.83
CA ASP A 82 -10.64 -4.63 -17.18
C ASP A 82 -10.10 -6.06 -17.30
N ALA A 83 -8.83 -6.28 -16.98
CA ALA A 83 -8.20 -7.61 -17.10
C ALA A 83 -8.78 -8.63 -16.12
N LEU A 84 -9.27 -8.20 -14.95
CA LEU A 84 -9.95 -9.05 -13.98
C LEU A 84 -11.43 -9.19 -14.36
N THR A 85 -11.86 -10.40 -14.62
CA THR A 85 -13.24 -10.77 -14.96
C THR A 85 -13.80 -11.74 -13.93
N GLY A 86 -15.12 -11.98 -13.94
CA GLY A 86 -15.81 -12.87 -13.01
C GLY A 86 -16.88 -12.15 -12.20
N ASN A 87 -17.35 -12.77 -11.13
CA ASN A 87 -18.32 -12.15 -10.23
C ASN A 87 -17.57 -11.36 -9.14
N ILE A 88 -17.35 -10.08 -9.41
CA ILE A 88 -16.66 -9.16 -8.51
C ILE A 88 -17.70 -8.26 -7.86
N ARG A 89 -17.75 -8.25 -6.54
CA ARG A 89 -18.64 -7.40 -5.75
C ARG A 89 -17.85 -6.57 -4.78
N ILE A 90 -18.02 -5.27 -4.85
CA ILE A 90 -17.45 -4.29 -3.92
C ILE A 90 -18.62 -3.63 -3.22
N ALA A 91 -18.57 -3.50 -1.90
CA ALA A 91 -19.62 -2.86 -1.14
C ALA A 91 -19.75 -1.39 -1.56
N SER A 92 -20.99 -0.92 -1.72
CA SER A 92 -21.26 0.45 -2.16
C SER A 92 -20.67 1.47 -1.17
N GLY A 93 -19.99 2.48 -1.67
CA GLY A 93 -19.37 3.53 -0.86
C GLY A 93 -18.01 3.18 -0.27
N VAL A 94 -17.42 2.02 -0.60
CA VAL A 94 -16.05 1.71 -0.23
C VAL A 94 -15.09 2.67 -0.90
N THR A 95 -14.22 3.28 -0.10
CA THR A 95 -13.07 4.08 -0.57
C THR A 95 -11.79 3.30 -0.41
N PHE A 96 -10.93 3.41 -1.41
CA PHE A 96 -9.64 2.76 -1.45
C PHE A 96 -8.51 3.77 -1.28
N SER A 97 -7.45 3.37 -0.59
CA SER A 97 -6.14 4.00 -0.67
C SER A 97 -5.14 2.98 -1.21
N SER A 98 -4.34 3.36 -2.20
CA SER A 98 -3.49 2.40 -2.92
C SER A 98 -2.02 2.79 -2.94
N VAL A 99 -1.16 1.77 -2.87
CA VAL A 99 0.27 1.87 -3.14
C VAL A 99 0.59 0.93 -4.28
N ARG A 100 1.01 1.49 -5.41
CA ARG A 100 1.35 0.71 -6.61
C ARG A 100 2.78 0.16 -6.54
N GLN A 101 3.03 -0.92 -7.25
CA GLN A 101 4.33 -1.55 -7.33
C GLN A 101 5.37 -0.61 -7.97
N ARG A 102 5.05 -0.02 -9.13
CA ARG A 102 5.95 0.86 -9.89
C ARG A 102 6.00 2.27 -9.32
N VAL A 103 7.20 2.84 -9.34
CA VAL A 103 7.50 4.20 -8.90
C VAL A 103 8.21 5.03 -9.99
N ASP A 104 8.53 4.40 -11.14
CA ASP A 104 9.36 5.01 -12.19
C ASP A 104 8.66 6.13 -12.96
N ASP A 105 7.35 6.22 -12.88
CA ASP A 105 6.51 7.21 -13.53
C ASP A 105 6.25 8.47 -12.68
N LEU A 106 6.75 8.49 -11.43
CA LEU A 106 6.70 9.69 -10.60
C LEU A 106 7.59 10.79 -11.20
N ARG A 107 6.99 11.96 -11.46
CA ARG A 107 7.62 13.13 -12.08
C ARG A 107 7.19 14.41 -11.37
N GLY A 108 7.98 15.45 -11.58
CA GLY A 108 7.69 16.78 -11.07
C GLY A 108 8.07 16.97 -9.61
N SER A 109 7.69 18.11 -9.04
CA SER A 109 8.03 18.46 -7.67
C SER A 109 7.17 17.70 -6.65
N LEU A 110 7.74 17.45 -5.47
CA LEU A 110 6.99 16.88 -4.35
C LEU A 110 5.77 17.74 -3.98
N ARG A 111 5.89 19.06 -4.10
CA ARG A 111 4.79 20.01 -3.83
C ARG A 111 3.61 19.79 -4.76
N ASP A 112 3.86 19.64 -6.07
CA ASP A 112 2.82 19.38 -7.04
C ASP A 112 2.16 18.02 -6.78
N PHE A 113 2.95 17.00 -6.46
CA PHE A 113 2.44 15.68 -6.11
C PHE A 113 1.48 15.73 -4.90
N ILE A 114 1.85 16.44 -3.83
CA ILE A 114 1.02 16.60 -2.63
C ILE A 114 -0.29 17.34 -2.96
N ARG A 115 -0.20 18.43 -3.74
CA ARG A 115 -1.37 19.20 -4.18
C ARG A 115 -2.32 18.33 -5.02
N ASP A 116 -1.79 17.61 -5.99
CA ASP A 116 -2.58 16.78 -6.91
C ASP A 116 -3.20 15.57 -6.18
N ALA A 117 -2.52 15.04 -5.17
CA ALA A 117 -3.05 14.02 -4.25
C ALA A 117 -4.10 14.56 -3.26
N GLN A 118 -4.24 15.88 -3.14
CA GLN A 118 -5.17 16.55 -2.20
C GLN A 118 -5.01 16.12 -0.74
N VAL A 119 -3.78 15.84 -0.31
CA VAL A 119 -3.47 15.46 1.07
C VAL A 119 -2.89 16.63 1.86
N ASP A 120 -2.99 16.57 3.19
CA ASP A 120 -2.39 17.58 4.06
C ASP A 120 -0.86 17.55 3.97
N GLU A 121 -0.27 18.66 3.54
CA GLU A 121 1.18 18.78 3.31
C GLU A 121 1.97 18.61 4.61
N THR A 122 1.45 19.13 5.73
CA THR A 122 2.13 19.05 7.03
C THR A 122 2.20 17.60 7.51
N LEU A 123 1.07 16.90 7.45
CA LEU A 123 0.98 15.48 7.78
C LEU A 123 1.85 14.64 6.86
N PHE A 124 1.78 14.87 5.55
CA PHE A 124 2.57 14.15 4.55
C PHE A 124 4.08 14.26 4.82
N LYS A 125 4.57 15.49 5.02
CA LYS A 125 5.98 15.75 5.34
C LYS A 125 6.39 15.17 6.71
N ALA A 126 5.48 15.14 7.68
CA ALA A 126 5.73 14.51 8.98
C ALA A 126 5.89 12.99 8.83
N ILE A 127 5.04 12.33 8.03
CA ILE A 127 5.14 10.90 7.74
C ILE A 127 6.46 10.57 7.05
N LEU A 128 6.86 11.35 6.03
CA LEU A 128 8.14 11.15 5.34
C LEU A 128 9.33 11.26 6.29
N ARG A 129 9.33 12.25 7.18
CA ARG A 129 10.40 12.40 8.20
C ARG A 129 10.44 11.19 9.15
N ASN A 130 9.29 10.70 9.56
CA ASN A 130 9.20 9.51 10.41
C ASN A 130 9.73 8.25 9.70
N MET A 131 9.65 8.20 8.36
CA MET A 131 10.26 7.16 7.52
C MET A 131 11.71 7.47 7.10
N ASP A 132 12.41 8.33 7.85
CA ASP A 132 13.82 8.68 7.59
C ASP A 132 14.06 9.30 6.21
N CYS A 133 13.14 10.16 5.74
CA CYS A 133 13.36 11.00 4.57
C CYS A 133 13.86 12.38 5.02
N PRO A 134 15.09 12.77 4.69
CA PRO A 134 15.66 14.06 5.07
C PRO A 134 14.92 15.22 4.39
N ARG A 135 14.94 16.39 5.04
CA ARG A 135 14.18 17.56 4.57
C ARG A 135 14.67 18.10 3.22
N GLU A 136 15.94 17.93 2.95
CA GLU A 136 16.57 18.36 1.70
C GLU A 136 15.91 17.73 0.48
N LEU A 137 15.35 16.52 0.62
CA LEU A 137 14.64 15.83 -0.46
C LEU A 137 13.30 16.50 -0.84
N PHE A 138 12.76 17.37 0.02
CA PHE A 138 11.46 17.98 -0.25
C PHE A 138 11.50 19.03 -1.38
N ASP A 139 12.71 19.52 -1.71
CA ASP A 139 12.94 20.48 -2.78
C ASP A 139 13.44 19.82 -4.08
N HIS A 140 13.66 18.49 -4.06
CA HIS A 140 14.10 17.74 -5.24
C HIS A 140 12.94 17.31 -6.13
N ASP A 141 13.23 17.10 -7.42
CA ASP A 141 12.30 16.46 -8.35
C ASP A 141 12.16 14.97 -8.00
N LEU A 142 10.94 14.44 -8.11
CA LEU A 142 10.63 13.04 -7.80
C LEU A 142 11.44 12.06 -8.66
N GLN A 143 11.80 12.43 -9.88
CA GLN A 143 12.61 11.59 -10.76
C GLN A 143 14.09 11.51 -10.37
N GLU A 144 14.58 12.45 -9.54
CA GLU A 144 15.95 12.42 -9.00
C GLU A 144 16.06 11.54 -7.75
N MET A 145 14.93 11.20 -7.14
CA MET A 145 14.88 10.40 -5.93
C MET A 145 15.13 8.92 -6.21
N SER A 146 15.71 8.21 -5.24
CA SER A 146 15.88 6.76 -5.29
C SER A 146 14.53 6.04 -5.33
N GLN A 147 14.51 4.77 -5.77
CA GLN A 147 13.30 3.94 -5.77
C GLN A 147 12.69 3.80 -4.36
N GLY A 148 13.53 3.66 -3.33
CA GLY A 148 13.09 3.61 -1.94
C GLY A 148 12.43 4.91 -1.48
N GLN A 149 13.02 6.06 -1.82
CA GLN A 149 12.43 7.38 -1.51
C GLN A 149 11.09 7.58 -2.22
N ARG A 150 11.00 7.25 -3.50
CA ARG A 150 9.73 7.30 -4.26
C ARG A 150 8.68 6.34 -3.67
N LYS A 151 9.07 5.16 -3.21
CA LYS A 151 8.16 4.23 -2.53
C LYS A 151 7.64 4.80 -1.23
N LYS A 152 8.49 5.44 -0.42
CA LYS A 152 8.09 6.15 0.81
C LYS A 152 7.10 7.28 0.51
N ILE A 153 7.23 7.99 -0.61
CA ILE A 153 6.27 9.01 -1.06
C ILE A 153 4.89 8.40 -1.32
N LEU A 154 4.81 7.26 -2.02
CA LEU A 154 3.53 6.58 -2.25
C LEU A 154 2.91 6.06 -0.96
N LEU A 155 3.73 5.53 -0.05
CA LEU A 155 3.28 5.11 1.28
C LEU A 155 2.77 6.29 2.10
N ALA A 156 3.52 7.41 2.13
CA ALA A 156 3.10 8.62 2.84
C ALA A 156 1.77 9.16 2.32
N ARG A 157 1.55 9.16 1.00
CA ARG A 157 0.26 9.53 0.41
C ARG A 157 -0.84 8.61 0.93
N SER A 158 -0.65 7.30 0.83
CA SER A 158 -1.65 6.33 1.28
C SER A 158 -1.96 6.46 2.77
N LEU A 159 -0.97 6.74 3.61
CA LEU A 159 -1.17 6.95 5.05
C LEU A 159 -1.90 8.28 5.37
N CYS A 160 -1.86 9.27 4.48
CA CYS A 160 -2.64 10.51 4.60
C CYS A 160 -4.10 10.34 4.19
N GLU A 161 -4.43 9.35 3.37
CA GLU A 161 -5.76 9.14 2.80
C GLU A 161 -6.65 8.34 3.77
N PRO A 162 -7.81 8.88 4.24
CA PRO A 162 -8.79 8.07 4.94
C PRO A 162 -9.40 7.02 4.00
N ALA A 163 -9.38 5.75 4.36
CA ALA A 163 -9.89 4.68 3.51
C ALA A 163 -10.58 3.56 4.28
N HIS A 164 -11.53 2.88 3.60
CA HIS A 164 -12.12 1.65 4.09
C HIS A 164 -11.19 0.45 3.84
N VAL A 165 -10.50 0.44 2.69
CA VAL A 165 -9.59 -0.64 2.28
C VAL A 165 -8.28 -0.06 1.74
N PHE A 166 -7.16 -0.54 2.27
CA PHE A 166 -5.83 -0.21 1.77
C PHE A 166 -5.37 -1.32 0.81
N VAL A 167 -5.06 -0.93 -0.43
CA VAL A 167 -4.66 -1.86 -1.50
C VAL A 167 -3.19 -1.59 -1.84
N TRP A 168 -2.29 -2.43 -1.33
CA TRP A 168 -0.85 -2.22 -1.45
C TRP A 168 -0.18 -3.31 -2.28
N ASP A 169 0.52 -2.89 -3.34
CA ASP A 169 1.27 -3.78 -4.24
C ASP A 169 2.76 -3.70 -3.96
N GLU A 170 3.30 -4.74 -3.32
CA GLU A 170 4.70 -4.86 -2.89
C GLU A 170 5.19 -3.61 -2.13
N PRO A 171 4.52 -3.23 -1.03
CA PRO A 171 4.80 -1.98 -0.32
C PRO A 171 6.20 -1.93 0.29
N LEU A 172 6.79 -3.09 0.63
CA LEU A 172 8.09 -3.18 1.30
C LEU A 172 9.29 -3.25 0.35
N ASN A 173 9.06 -3.33 -0.96
CA ASN A 173 10.15 -3.32 -1.93
C ASN A 173 10.90 -1.99 -1.88
N TYR A 174 12.24 -2.07 -1.80
CA TYR A 174 13.17 -0.93 -1.69
C TYR A 174 13.07 -0.13 -0.39
N ILE A 175 12.30 -0.60 0.59
CA ILE A 175 12.14 0.05 1.89
C ILE A 175 13.21 -0.47 2.86
N ASP A 176 13.85 0.45 3.59
CA ASP A 176 14.81 0.13 4.62
C ASP A 176 14.15 -0.57 5.84
N VAL A 177 14.97 -1.26 6.61
CA VAL A 177 14.51 -2.07 7.76
C VAL A 177 13.79 -1.21 8.80
N PHE A 178 14.23 0.02 9.04
CA PHE A 178 13.63 0.92 10.01
C PHE A 178 12.19 1.30 9.60
N SER A 179 12.01 1.79 8.37
CA SER A 179 10.69 2.13 7.82
C SER A 179 9.77 0.90 7.75
N ARG A 180 10.32 -0.28 7.42
CA ARG A 180 9.58 -1.55 7.44
C ARG A 180 9.00 -1.86 8.82
N VAL A 181 9.82 -1.81 9.87
CA VAL A 181 9.36 -2.06 11.26
C VAL A 181 8.26 -1.07 11.67
N GLN A 182 8.37 0.19 11.27
CA GLN A 182 7.34 1.19 11.55
C GLN A 182 6.01 0.87 10.85
N LEU A 183 6.05 0.44 9.58
CA LEU A 183 4.85 0.03 8.84
C LEU A 183 4.20 -1.22 9.44
N GLU A 184 5.01 -2.23 9.80
CA GLU A 184 4.52 -3.43 10.49
C GLU A 184 3.84 -3.09 11.82
N THR A 185 4.46 -2.22 12.62
CA THR A 185 3.91 -1.74 13.90
C THR A 185 2.59 -0.98 13.69
N LEU A 186 2.53 -0.10 12.68
CA LEU A 186 1.34 0.64 12.31
C LEU A 186 0.18 -0.32 11.97
N ILE A 187 0.43 -1.32 11.14
CA ILE A 187 -0.60 -2.28 10.71
C ILE A 187 -1.09 -3.12 11.90
N GLN A 188 -0.20 -3.52 12.78
CA GLN A 188 -0.57 -4.23 14.01
C GLN A 188 -1.42 -3.37 14.95
N GLN A 189 -1.11 -2.08 15.06
CA GLN A 189 -1.82 -1.15 15.94
C GLN A 189 -3.21 -0.77 15.42
N TYR A 190 -3.31 -0.44 14.14
CA TYR A 190 -4.55 0.08 13.54
C TYR A 190 -5.45 -1.01 12.96
N GLN A 191 -4.91 -2.21 12.74
CA GLN A 191 -5.63 -3.35 12.14
C GLN A 191 -6.51 -2.97 10.94
N PRO A 192 -5.95 -2.26 9.94
CA PRO A 192 -6.71 -1.82 8.78
C PRO A 192 -7.23 -3.00 7.96
N THR A 193 -8.32 -2.78 7.24
CA THR A 193 -8.70 -3.71 6.18
C THR A 193 -7.73 -3.55 5.01
N MET A 194 -7.05 -4.62 4.63
CA MET A 194 -6.02 -4.55 3.59
C MET A 194 -6.13 -5.70 2.59
N LEU A 195 -5.89 -5.35 1.33
CA LEU A 195 -5.59 -6.29 0.26
C LEU A 195 -4.16 -6.00 -0.23
N LEU A 196 -3.25 -6.95 -0.10
CA LEU A 196 -1.85 -6.69 -0.38
C LEU A 196 -1.21 -7.81 -1.20
N VAL A 197 -0.19 -7.45 -1.96
CA VAL A 197 0.75 -8.36 -2.61
C VAL A 197 2.07 -8.25 -1.88
N GLU A 198 2.55 -9.36 -1.35
CA GLU A 198 3.89 -9.47 -0.74
C GLU A 198 4.52 -10.82 -1.07
N HIS A 199 5.85 -10.81 -1.14
CA HIS A 199 6.64 -12.02 -1.33
C HIS A 199 7.13 -12.60 -0.01
N ASP A 200 7.19 -11.77 1.02
CA ASP A 200 7.65 -12.15 2.35
C ASP A 200 6.47 -12.62 3.22
N LYS A 201 6.58 -13.82 3.77
CA LYS A 201 5.53 -14.44 4.60
C LYS A 201 5.40 -13.84 6.01
N VAL A 202 6.21 -12.84 6.34
CA VAL A 202 6.32 -12.25 7.69
C VAL A 202 5.54 -10.95 7.83
N PHE A 203 4.87 -10.51 6.76
CA PHE A 203 4.08 -9.27 6.77
C PHE A 203 2.63 -9.49 7.16
#